data_14c2e9af64f61427c6898c0d1e153ade
#
_entry.id   14c2e9af64f61427c6898c0d1e153ade
#
_cell.length_a   1.000
_cell.length_b   1.000
_cell.length_c   1.000
_cell.angle_alpha   90.00
_cell.angle_beta   90.00
_cell.angle_gamma   90.00
#
_symmetry.space_group_name_H-M   'P 1'
#
loop_
_entity.id
_entity.type
_entity.pdbx_description
1 polymer ?
#
loop_
_entity_poly.entity_id
_entity_poly.type
_entity_poly.pdbx_seq_one_letter_code
_entity_poly.pdbx_strand_id
1 'polypeptide(L)'
;MEQVRVILANIERMKYEPEEVLGEILPYYAEKYTRYKREEDARQELVCGILLRKYLGVWKTGQVGYGKDGKPFLLERQWKYNLSHSGVWVVLGISDAEIGVDIERIRRYHSATARKLFTEEEQVMLEQVESEEARNALFTRLWTEWEAVLKLEGSGFAGGWRENGVDKARYAIWTKEMDGYFLSAATRDATLICLVEDEQRRKC
;
A
#
# COMPACT_ATOMS: atom_id res chain seq x y z
N MET A 1 -20.87 -5.49 9.63
CA MET A 1 -19.61 -4.79 9.94
C MET A 1 -18.67 -5.09 8.83
N GLU A 2 -18.24 -4.08 8.12
CA GLU A 2 -17.24 -4.20 7.08
C GLU A 2 -15.96 -4.72 7.70
N GLN A 3 -15.41 -5.78 7.14
CA GLN A 3 -14.16 -6.37 7.63
C GLN A 3 -13.04 -6.00 6.67
N VAL A 4 -12.11 -5.19 7.15
CA VAL A 4 -10.88 -4.89 6.42
C VAL A 4 -9.79 -5.84 6.88
N ARG A 5 -9.18 -6.54 5.92
CA ARG A 5 -7.97 -7.35 6.14
C ARG A 5 -6.78 -6.65 5.51
N VAL A 6 -5.75 -6.42 6.30
CA VAL A 6 -4.47 -5.91 5.85
C VAL A 6 -3.45 -7.04 5.99
N ILE A 7 -2.98 -7.57 4.87
CA ILE A 7 -2.03 -8.67 4.80
C ILE A 7 -0.65 -8.08 4.56
N LEU A 8 0.30 -8.42 5.42
CA LEU A 8 1.67 -7.96 5.38
C LEU A 8 2.60 -9.12 5.09
N ALA A 9 3.45 -9.00 4.07
CA ALA A 9 4.41 -10.01 3.66
C ALA A 9 5.83 -9.44 3.59
N ASN A 10 6.79 -10.15 4.18
CA ASN A 10 8.20 -9.79 4.13
C ASN A 10 8.88 -10.58 2.99
N ILE A 11 9.42 -9.86 1.98
CA ILE A 11 10.03 -10.47 0.79
C ILE A 11 11.27 -11.32 1.10
N GLU A 12 11.98 -11.05 2.19
CA GLU A 12 13.15 -11.82 2.60
C GLU A 12 12.79 -13.14 3.29
N ARG A 13 11.59 -13.20 3.90
CA ARG A 13 11.08 -14.40 4.56
C ARG A 13 10.35 -15.34 3.60
N MET A 14 9.97 -14.83 2.42
CA MET A 14 9.26 -15.62 1.42
C MET A 14 10.25 -16.46 0.60
N LYS A 15 10.13 -17.78 0.75
CA LYS A 15 10.97 -18.76 0.08
C LYS A 15 10.24 -19.35 -1.14
N TYR A 16 10.07 -18.56 -2.18
CA TYR A 16 9.61 -19.04 -3.46
C TYR A 16 10.76 -18.99 -4.46
N GLU A 17 10.93 -20.07 -5.21
CA GLU A 17 11.77 -20.03 -6.39
C GLU A 17 10.94 -19.35 -7.50
N PRO A 18 11.45 -18.24 -8.08
CA PRO A 18 10.67 -17.48 -9.06
C PRO A 18 10.12 -18.33 -10.21
N GLU A 19 10.91 -19.27 -10.70
CA GLU A 19 10.55 -20.17 -11.79
C GLU A 19 9.31 -21.01 -11.50
N GLU A 20 9.06 -21.32 -10.23
CA GLU A 20 7.90 -22.11 -9.81
C GLU A 20 6.60 -21.30 -9.77
N VAL A 21 6.71 -19.97 -9.57
CA VAL A 21 5.53 -19.14 -9.31
C VAL A 21 5.21 -18.13 -10.42
N LEU A 22 6.15 -17.79 -11.28
CA LEU A 22 5.94 -16.81 -12.36
C LEU A 22 4.81 -17.18 -13.30
N GLY A 23 4.64 -18.47 -13.61
CA GLY A 23 3.54 -19.00 -14.43
C GLY A 23 2.20 -19.08 -13.69
N GLU A 24 2.21 -18.81 -12.40
CA GLU A 24 1.06 -19.00 -11.50
C GLU A 24 0.51 -17.68 -10.94
N ILE A 25 1.09 -16.56 -11.27
CA ILE A 25 0.65 -15.23 -10.87
C ILE A 25 0.12 -14.44 -12.06
N LEU A 26 -0.51 -13.29 -11.79
CA LEU A 26 -1.01 -12.40 -12.83
C LEU A 26 0.14 -11.98 -13.76
N PRO A 27 0.03 -12.12 -15.11
CA PRO A 27 1.09 -11.81 -16.07
C PRO A 27 1.71 -10.41 -15.89
N TYR A 28 0.92 -9.43 -15.50
CA TYR A 28 1.39 -8.07 -15.18
C TYR A 28 2.53 -8.06 -14.15
N TYR A 29 2.43 -8.85 -13.08
CA TYR A 29 3.47 -8.92 -12.04
C TYR A 29 4.64 -9.78 -12.46
N ALA A 30 4.40 -10.86 -13.24
CA ALA A 30 5.47 -11.67 -13.83
C ALA A 30 6.36 -10.84 -14.78
N GLU A 31 5.74 -10.03 -15.63
CA GLU A 31 6.46 -9.10 -16.52
C GLU A 31 7.25 -8.05 -15.74
N LYS A 32 6.66 -7.46 -14.70
CA LYS A 32 7.36 -6.49 -13.85
C LYS A 32 8.58 -7.12 -13.17
N TYR A 33 8.43 -8.32 -12.61
CA TYR A 33 9.54 -9.06 -12.02
C TYR A 33 10.73 -9.16 -12.98
N THR A 34 10.49 -9.54 -14.23
CA THR A 34 11.57 -9.71 -15.24
C THR A 34 12.18 -8.40 -15.72
N ARG A 35 11.46 -7.26 -15.58
CA ARG A 35 11.91 -5.95 -16.05
C ARG A 35 12.75 -5.19 -15.03
N TYR A 36 12.55 -5.40 -13.74
CA TYR A 36 13.29 -4.69 -12.71
C TYR A 36 14.75 -5.18 -12.63
N LYS A 37 15.68 -4.22 -12.52
CA LYS A 37 17.09 -4.51 -12.39
C LYS A 37 17.53 -4.74 -10.95
N ARG A 38 16.83 -4.12 -9.99
CA ARG A 38 17.09 -4.29 -8.56
C ARG A 38 16.30 -5.50 -8.08
N GLU A 39 16.99 -6.42 -7.42
CA GLU A 39 16.37 -7.65 -6.91
C GLU A 39 15.24 -7.35 -5.92
N GLU A 40 15.41 -6.34 -5.06
CA GLU A 40 14.39 -5.91 -4.11
C GLU A 40 13.08 -5.53 -4.82
N ASP A 41 13.17 -4.66 -5.85
CA ASP A 41 12.02 -4.19 -6.61
C ASP A 41 11.33 -5.36 -7.36
N ALA A 42 12.13 -6.24 -7.94
CA ALA A 42 11.60 -7.44 -8.61
C ALA A 42 10.86 -8.36 -7.62
N ARG A 43 11.46 -8.65 -6.46
CA ARG A 43 10.84 -9.48 -5.42
C ARG A 43 9.54 -8.89 -4.87
N GLN A 44 9.45 -7.57 -4.72
CA GLN A 44 8.21 -6.90 -4.31
C GLN A 44 7.08 -7.20 -5.30
N GLU A 45 7.33 -7.09 -6.61
CA GLU A 45 6.32 -7.39 -7.62
C GLU A 45 5.92 -8.87 -7.65
N LEU A 46 6.89 -9.77 -7.48
CA LEU A 46 6.62 -11.21 -7.37
C LEU A 46 5.67 -11.49 -6.20
N VAL A 47 5.96 -10.91 -5.04
CA VAL A 47 5.14 -11.08 -3.82
C VAL A 47 3.76 -10.43 -3.99
N CYS A 48 3.63 -9.28 -4.66
CA CYS A 48 2.33 -8.72 -5.02
C CYS A 48 1.47 -9.73 -5.80
N GLY A 49 2.04 -10.36 -6.82
CA GLY A 49 1.35 -11.40 -7.61
C GLY A 49 0.94 -12.61 -6.77
N ILE A 50 1.83 -13.08 -5.89
CA ILE A 50 1.58 -14.20 -4.98
C ILE A 50 0.43 -13.89 -4.02
N LEU A 51 0.43 -12.70 -3.40
CA LEU A 51 -0.63 -12.30 -2.49
C LEU A 51 -1.99 -12.20 -3.17
N LEU A 52 -2.06 -11.64 -4.37
CA LEU A 52 -3.29 -11.58 -5.16
C LEU A 52 -3.82 -12.98 -5.47
N ARG A 53 -2.96 -13.90 -5.88
CA ARG A 53 -3.35 -15.29 -6.11
C ARG A 53 -3.84 -15.96 -4.83
N LYS A 54 -3.07 -15.87 -3.75
CA LYS A 54 -3.34 -16.56 -2.49
C LYS A 54 -4.64 -16.11 -1.83
N TYR A 55 -4.84 -14.79 -1.76
CA TYR A 55 -5.94 -14.20 -0.98
C TYR A 55 -7.16 -13.85 -1.82
N LEU A 56 -6.99 -13.60 -3.10
CA LEU A 56 -8.07 -13.19 -3.99
C LEU A 56 -8.29 -14.15 -5.17
N GLY A 57 -7.44 -15.17 -5.34
CA GLY A 57 -7.52 -16.12 -6.47
C GLY A 57 -7.35 -15.42 -7.82
N VAL A 58 -6.56 -14.35 -7.86
CA VAL A 58 -6.29 -13.55 -9.06
C VAL A 58 -4.93 -13.94 -9.64
N TRP A 59 -4.95 -14.50 -10.84
CA TRP A 59 -3.75 -15.00 -11.52
C TRP A 59 -3.82 -15.00 -13.05
N LYS A 60 -4.98 -14.63 -13.63
CA LYS A 60 -5.20 -14.60 -15.07
C LYS A 60 -5.52 -13.19 -15.57
N THR A 61 -5.07 -12.90 -16.77
CA THR A 61 -5.57 -11.75 -17.53
C THR A 61 -7.09 -11.82 -17.64
N GLY A 62 -7.77 -10.68 -17.50
CA GLY A 62 -9.23 -10.61 -17.54
C GLY A 62 -9.93 -10.77 -16.19
N GLN A 63 -9.21 -11.00 -15.08
CA GLN A 63 -9.76 -10.94 -13.72
C GLN A 63 -9.66 -9.53 -13.11
N VAL A 64 -8.81 -8.68 -13.66
CA VAL A 64 -8.54 -7.31 -13.20
C VAL A 64 -8.88 -6.31 -14.30
N GLY A 65 -9.68 -5.32 -13.94
CA GLY A 65 -9.90 -4.11 -14.74
C GLY A 65 -9.13 -2.93 -14.13
N TYR A 66 -9.09 -1.82 -14.87
CA TYR A 66 -8.44 -0.59 -14.41
C TYR A 66 -9.44 0.56 -14.48
N GLY A 67 -9.52 1.32 -13.40
CA GLY A 67 -10.31 2.54 -13.35
C GLY A 67 -9.73 3.64 -14.24
N LYS A 68 -10.46 4.76 -14.31
CA LYS A 68 -10.07 5.93 -15.13
C LYS A 68 -8.67 6.45 -14.77
N ASP A 69 -8.31 6.37 -13.49
CA ASP A 69 -7.02 6.85 -12.96
C ASP A 69 -6.00 5.70 -12.77
N GLY A 70 -6.26 4.55 -13.38
CA GLY A 70 -5.36 3.40 -13.36
C GLY A 70 -5.44 2.53 -12.11
N LYS A 71 -6.32 2.83 -11.14
CA LYS A 71 -6.53 1.98 -9.96
C LYS A 71 -7.08 0.61 -10.40
N PRO A 72 -6.43 -0.50 -10.05
CA PRO A 72 -6.91 -1.83 -10.41
C PRO A 72 -8.13 -2.22 -9.57
N PHE A 73 -9.07 -2.97 -10.18
CA PHE A 73 -10.22 -3.54 -9.50
C PHE A 73 -10.56 -4.94 -10.04
N LEU A 74 -11.27 -5.73 -9.24
CA LEU A 74 -11.70 -7.08 -9.64
C LEU A 74 -12.98 -7.02 -10.48
N LEU A 75 -12.99 -7.71 -11.63
CA LEU A 75 -14.10 -7.64 -12.59
C LEU A 75 -15.36 -8.40 -12.15
N GLU A 76 -15.22 -9.52 -11.43
CA GLU A 76 -16.34 -10.41 -11.12
C GLU A 76 -16.51 -10.69 -9.63
N ARG A 77 -16.01 -9.78 -8.74
CA ARG A 77 -16.00 -9.99 -7.30
C ARG A 77 -16.40 -8.73 -6.55
N GLN A 78 -17.03 -8.93 -5.40
CA GLN A 78 -17.42 -7.84 -4.49
C GLN A 78 -16.19 -7.19 -3.81
N TRP A 79 -15.10 -7.96 -3.65
CA TRP A 79 -13.92 -7.49 -2.94
C TRP A 79 -13.20 -6.36 -3.67
N LYS A 80 -12.86 -5.35 -2.92
CA LYS A 80 -11.93 -4.30 -3.29
C LYS A 80 -10.56 -4.62 -2.73
N TYR A 81 -9.52 -4.18 -3.40
CA TYR A 81 -8.16 -4.36 -2.93
C TYR A 81 -7.27 -3.18 -3.27
N ASN A 82 -6.22 -3.04 -2.51
CA ASN A 82 -5.13 -2.13 -2.81
C ASN A 82 -3.79 -2.75 -2.39
N LEU A 83 -2.72 -2.42 -3.10
CA LEU A 83 -1.36 -2.90 -2.85
C LEU A 83 -0.41 -1.74 -2.63
N SER A 84 0.56 -1.93 -1.75
CA SER A 84 1.73 -1.07 -1.60
C SER A 84 2.94 -1.89 -1.21
N HIS A 85 4.13 -1.35 -1.44
CA HIS A 85 5.38 -1.98 -1.03
C HIS A 85 6.46 -0.92 -0.78
N SER A 86 7.34 -1.19 0.17
CA SER A 86 8.52 -0.37 0.47
C SER A 86 9.57 -1.22 1.18
N GLY A 87 10.83 -1.18 0.71
CA GLY A 87 11.91 -2.00 1.26
C GLY A 87 11.55 -3.48 1.28
N VAL A 88 11.61 -4.09 2.45
CA VAL A 88 11.35 -5.53 2.59
C VAL A 88 9.87 -5.91 2.70
N TRP A 89 8.96 -4.95 2.69
CA TRP A 89 7.55 -5.20 2.94
C TRP A 89 6.66 -4.99 1.73
N VAL A 90 5.70 -5.89 1.56
CA VAL A 90 4.55 -5.78 0.66
C VAL A 90 3.29 -5.85 1.48
N VAL A 91 2.32 -4.99 1.21
CA VAL A 91 1.01 -4.95 1.89
C VAL A 91 -0.12 -5.08 0.89
N LEU A 92 -1.09 -5.93 1.22
CA LEU A 92 -2.34 -6.10 0.49
C LEU A 92 -3.52 -5.79 1.41
N GLY A 93 -4.25 -4.72 1.11
CA GLY A 93 -5.53 -4.42 1.73
C GLY A 93 -6.68 -5.06 0.97
N ILE A 94 -7.62 -5.71 1.69
CA ILE A 94 -8.82 -6.33 1.13
C ILE A 94 -10.03 -5.87 1.95
N SER A 95 -11.10 -5.42 1.27
CA SER A 95 -12.33 -4.98 1.89
C SER A 95 -13.54 -5.26 0.97
N ASP A 96 -14.73 -5.22 1.49
CA ASP A 96 -15.98 -5.15 0.73
C ASP A 96 -16.31 -3.73 0.25
N ALA A 97 -15.69 -2.72 0.84
CA ALA A 97 -15.74 -1.32 0.40
C ALA A 97 -14.40 -0.83 -0.16
N GLU A 98 -14.39 0.40 -0.70
CA GLU A 98 -13.14 1.02 -1.19
C GLU A 98 -12.11 1.13 -0.07
N ILE A 99 -10.88 0.73 -0.40
CA ILE A 99 -9.73 0.71 0.50
C ILE A 99 -8.51 1.30 -0.20
N GLY A 100 -7.68 1.99 0.58
CA GLY A 100 -6.32 2.33 0.22
C GLY A 100 -5.36 1.89 1.30
N VAL A 101 -4.21 1.35 0.92
CA VAL A 101 -3.12 1.01 1.85
C VAL A 101 -1.82 1.59 1.35
N ASP A 102 -0.99 1.99 2.29
CA ASP A 102 0.37 2.42 1.99
C ASP A 102 1.34 1.96 3.06
N ILE A 103 2.56 1.63 2.66
CA ILE A 103 3.66 1.31 3.55
C ILE A 103 4.91 2.04 3.07
N GLU A 104 5.62 2.69 4.02
CA GLU A 104 6.84 3.42 3.72
C GLU A 104 7.90 3.23 4.79
N ARG A 105 9.13 2.99 4.35
CA ARG A 105 10.29 3.07 5.23
C ARG A 105 10.47 4.52 5.68
N ILE A 106 10.81 4.73 6.96
CA ILE A 106 11.10 6.08 7.48
C ILE A 106 12.19 6.71 6.63
N ARG A 107 11.86 7.88 6.07
CA ARG A 107 12.73 8.63 5.16
C ARG A 107 12.95 10.06 5.66
N ARG A 108 14.00 10.67 5.14
CA ARG A 108 14.35 12.03 5.49
C ARG A 108 13.23 13.01 5.15
N TYR A 109 12.93 13.89 6.08
CA TYR A 109 12.02 15.03 5.89
C TYR A 109 12.47 15.90 4.71
N HIS A 110 11.51 16.26 3.87
CA HIS A 110 11.72 17.14 2.72
C HIS A 110 10.68 18.27 2.73
N SER A 111 11.12 19.47 3.11
CA SER A 111 10.23 20.63 3.33
C SER A 111 9.42 21.04 2.10
N ALA A 112 10.00 20.96 0.88
CA ALA A 112 9.28 21.29 -0.34
C ALA A 112 8.14 20.29 -0.62
N THR A 113 8.36 19.02 -0.31
CA THR A 113 7.32 17.98 -0.41
C THR A 113 6.21 18.23 0.60
N ALA A 114 6.57 18.51 1.85
CA ALA A 114 5.59 18.81 2.90
C ALA A 114 4.71 20.02 2.55
N ARG A 115 5.30 21.11 2.08
CA ARG A 115 4.55 22.31 1.63
C ARG A 115 3.58 22.04 0.48
N LYS A 116 3.93 21.10 -0.41
CA LYS A 116 3.08 20.75 -1.54
C LYS A 116 1.92 19.83 -1.14
N LEU A 117 2.15 18.93 -0.21
CA LEU A 117 1.27 17.78 0.03
C LEU A 117 0.47 17.84 1.33
N PHE A 118 0.99 18.50 2.37
CA PHE A 118 0.36 18.47 3.69
C PHE A 118 -0.47 19.73 3.97
N THR A 119 -1.41 19.61 4.89
CA THR A 119 -2.19 20.75 5.35
C THR A 119 -1.30 21.75 6.11
N GLU A 120 -1.79 22.97 6.35
CA GLU A 120 -1.04 23.96 7.13
C GLU A 120 -0.80 23.47 8.56
N GLU A 121 -1.78 22.82 9.18
CA GLU A 121 -1.67 22.23 10.51
C GLU A 121 -0.59 21.15 10.57
N GLU A 122 -0.55 20.25 9.57
CA GLU A 122 0.47 19.21 9.48
C GLU A 122 1.88 19.78 9.27
N GLN A 123 2.00 20.86 8.52
CA GLN A 123 3.26 21.57 8.34
C GLN A 123 3.73 22.20 9.66
N VAL A 124 2.83 22.85 10.40
CA VAL A 124 3.13 23.40 11.73
C VAL A 124 3.57 22.29 12.70
N MET A 125 2.88 21.14 12.69
CA MET A 125 3.30 19.99 13.51
C MET A 125 4.75 19.57 13.21
N LEU A 126 5.13 19.49 11.94
CA LEU A 126 6.48 19.11 11.51
C LEU A 126 7.55 20.15 11.93
N GLU A 127 7.20 21.44 11.92
CA GLU A 127 8.10 22.52 12.33
C GLU A 127 8.33 22.53 13.85
N GLN A 128 7.35 22.10 14.64
CA GLN A 128 7.44 22.04 16.10
C GLN A 128 8.27 20.85 16.61
N VAL A 129 8.56 19.86 15.78
CA VAL A 129 9.37 18.70 16.18
C VAL A 129 10.85 19.06 16.19
N GLU A 130 11.48 18.95 17.37
CA GLU A 130 12.90 19.34 17.56
C GLU A 130 13.87 18.30 17.00
N SER A 131 13.63 17.01 17.23
CA SER A 131 14.52 15.93 16.80
C SER A 131 14.36 15.64 15.31
N GLU A 132 15.48 15.45 14.60
CA GLU A 132 15.48 15.07 13.18
C GLU A 132 14.82 13.71 12.98
N GLU A 133 15.10 12.75 13.85
CA GLU A 133 14.52 11.41 13.79
C GLU A 133 13.00 11.44 13.95
N ALA A 134 12.50 12.18 14.94
CA ALA A 134 11.07 12.32 15.18
C ALA A 134 10.39 13.09 14.03
N ARG A 135 11.06 14.09 13.44
CA ARG A 135 10.54 14.80 12.26
C ARG A 135 10.47 13.91 11.04
N ASN A 136 11.47 13.06 10.81
CA ASN A 136 11.48 12.08 9.74
C ASN A 136 10.36 11.05 9.91
N ALA A 137 10.15 10.57 11.13
CA ALA A 137 9.07 9.65 11.47
C ALA A 137 7.70 10.29 11.25
N LEU A 138 7.46 11.49 11.77
CA LEU A 138 6.20 12.23 11.57
C LEU A 138 5.94 12.51 10.08
N PHE A 139 6.96 12.96 9.34
CA PHE A 139 6.85 13.20 7.91
C PHE A 139 6.43 11.93 7.15
N THR A 140 7.06 10.79 7.46
CA THR A 140 6.76 9.52 6.81
C THR A 140 5.38 9.02 7.19
N ARG A 141 4.97 9.16 8.45
CA ARG A 141 3.62 8.84 8.90
C ARG A 141 2.57 9.64 8.13
N LEU A 142 2.69 10.97 8.08
CA LEU A 142 1.75 11.83 7.35
C LEU A 142 1.70 11.49 5.85
N TRP A 143 2.86 11.17 5.28
CA TRP A 143 2.96 10.73 3.89
C TRP A 143 2.18 9.45 3.64
N THR A 144 2.39 8.39 4.44
CA THR A 144 1.66 7.12 4.30
C THR A 144 0.15 7.28 4.51
N GLU A 145 -0.26 8.13 5.42
CA GLU A 145 -1.68 8.42 5.64
C GLU A 145 -2.31 9.06 4.40
N TRP A 146 -1.63 10.07 3.80
CA TRP A 146 -2.09 10.71 2.57
C TRP A 146 -2.08 9.75 1.38
N GLU A 147 -1.01 8.96 1.20
CA GLU A 147 -0.94 7.96 0.12
C GLU A 147 -2.07 6.93 0.24
N ALA A 148 -2.37 6.45 1.44
CA ALA A 148 -3.47 5.53 1.65
C ALA A 148 -4.83 6.14 1.23
N VAL A 149 -5.10 7.40 1.61
CA VAL A 149 -6.31 8.12 1.19
C VAL A 149 -6.36 8.30 -0.32
N LEU A 150 -5.27 8.74 -0.95
CA LEU A 150 -5.22 8.98 -2.39
C LEU A 150 -5.32 7.70 -3.22
N LYS A 151 -4.77 6.59 -2.72
CA LYS A 151 -4.95 5.26 -3.30
C LYS A 151 -6.39 4.76 -3.16
N LEU A 152 -7.07 5.10 -2.05
CA LEU A 152 -8.50 4.83 -1.90
C LEU A 152 -9.30 5.57 -2.97
N GLU A 153 -9.06 6.86 -3.16
CA GLU A 153 -9.72 7.69 -4.18
C GLU A 153 -9.31 7.33 -5.62
N GLY A 154 -8.14 6.73 -5.82
CA GLY A 154 -7.59 6.39 -7.12
C GLY A 154 -6.88 7.56 -7.82
N SER A 155 -6.82 8.74 -7.20
CA SER A 155 -6.30 9.96 -7.84
C SER A 155 -4.76 10.06 -7.81
N GLY A 156 -4.11 9.43 -6.83
CA GLY A 156 -2.67 9.60 -6.59
C GLY A 156 -2.27 11.07 -6.38
N PHE A 157 -1.01 11.34 -6.09
CA PHE A 157 -0.54 12.73 -5.93
C PHE A 157 -0.49 13.54 -7.24
N ALA A 158 -0.40 12.86 -8.38
CA ALA A 158 -0.34 13.53 -9.67
C ALA A 158 -1.66 14.22 -10.06
N GLY A 159 -2.78 13.82 -9.48
CA GLY A 159 -4.11 14.34 -9.76
C GLY A 159 -4.48 15.64 -9.05
N GLY A 160 -3.56 16.28 -8.31
CA GLY A 160 -3.86 17.55 -7.61
C GLY A 160 -4.93 17.36 -6.52
N TRP A 161 -4.64 16.58 -5.47
CA TRP A 161 -5.61 16.27 -4.40
C TRP A 161 -6.29 17.52 -3.79
N ARG A 162 -5.57 18.65 -3.70
CA ARG A 162 -6.14 19.92 -3.24
C ARG A 162 -7.19 20.46 -4.21
N GLU A 163 -6.94 20.33 -5.49
CA GLU A 163 -7.85 20.78 -6.56
C GLU A 163 -9.10 19.89 -6.62
N ASN A 164 -8.95 18.59 -6.29
CA ASN A 164 -10.05 17.63 -6.23
C ASN A 164 -10.81 17.65 -4.91
N GLY A 165 -10.46 18.53 -3.97
CA GLY A 165 -11.17 18.69 -2.69
C GLY A 165 -11.10 17.48 -1.77
N VAL A 166 -10.02 16.68 -1.84
CA VAL A 166 -9.82 15.56 -0.94
C VAL A 166 -9.48 16.09 0.45
N ASP A 167 -10.34 15.78 1.41
CA ASP A 167 -10.19 16.16 2.81
C ASP A 167 -9.91 14.89 3.64
N LYS A 168 -8.69 14.78 4.17
CA LYS A 168 -8.25 13.61 4.94
C LYS A 168 -9.15 13.34 6.18
N ALA A 169 -9.76 14.37 6.75
CA ALA A 169 -10.65 14.23 7.90
C ALA A 169 -11.95 13.44 7.60
N ARG A 170 -12.28 13.22 6.34
CA ARG A 170 -13.46 12.45 5.92
C ARG A 170 -13.23 10.93 5.85
N TYR A 171 -12.03 10.48 6.19
CA TYR A 171 -11.65 9.07 6.10
C TYR A 171 -11.29 8.52 7.47
N ALA A 172 -11.63 7.27 7.69
CA ALA A 172 -11.09 6.52 8.80
C ALA A 172 -9.70 6.02 8.41
N ILE A 173 -8.68 6.47 9.12
CA ILE A 173 -7.29 6.11 8.86
C ILE A 173 -6.75 5.37 10.07
N TRP A 174 -6.24 4.19 9.81
CA TRP A 174 -5.49 3.41 10.78
C TRP A 174 -4.02 3.40 10.39
N THR A 175 -3.14 3.69 11.33
CA THR A 175 -1.70 3.72 11.10
C THR A 175 -0.96 2.94 12.19
N LYS A 176 0.02 2.15 11.77
CA LYS A 176 0.92 1.38 12.63
C LYS A 176 2.36 1.67 12.28
N GLU A 177 3.16 1.96 13.31
CA GLU A 177 4.62 1.98 13.20
C GLU A 177 5.19 0.57 13.40
N MET A 178 6.16 0.19 12.60
CA MET A 178 6.81 -1.13 12.61
C MET A 178 8.26 -1.00 12.15
N ASP A 179 9.22 -1.39 13.00
CA ASP A 179 10.64 -1.56 12.63
C ASP A 179 11.21 -0.58 11.59
N GLY A 180 10.98 0.71 11.79
CA GLY A 180 11.44 1.74 10.87
C GLY A 180 10.55 1.98 9.63
N TYR A 181 9.28 1.53 9.69
CA TYR A 181 8.25 1.76 8.67
C TYR A 181 6.97 2.30 9.29
N PHE A 182 6.17 2.99 8.47
CA PHE A 182 4.76 3.25 8.75
C PHE A 182 3.90 2.51 7.74
N LEU A 183 2.85 1.87 8.25
CA LEU A 183 1.79 1.22 7.48
C LEU A 183 0.49 1.94 7.77
N SER A 184 -0.18 2.43 6.73
CA SER A 184 -1.50 3.07 6.85
C SER A 184 -2.55 2.35 6.00
N ALA A 185 -3.76 2.29 6.51
CA ALA A 185 -4.95 1.86 5.79
C ALA A 185 -6.05 2.91 5.92
N ALA A 186 -6.66 3.29 4.81
CA ALA A 186 -7.74 4.26 4.73
C ALA A 186 -9.02 3.61 4.20
N THR A 187 -10.16 3.95 4.84
CA THR A 187 -11.52 3.58 4.44
C THR A 187 -12.43 4.79 4.58
N ARG A 188 -13.63 4.75 3.97
CA ARG A 188 -14.60 5.86 4.15
C ARG A 188 -15.27 5.85 5.50
N ASP A 189 -15.47 4.68 6.07
CA ASP A 189 -16.17 4.49 7.35
C ASP A 189 -15.24 3.83 8.38
N ALA A 190 -15.47 4.09 9.65
CA ALA A 190 -14.72 3.46 10.73
C ALA A 190 -14.94 1.94 10.72
N THR A 191 -13.90 1.19 10.48
CA THR A 191 -13.93 -0.26 10.27
C THR A 191 -12.92 -0.96 11.15
N LEU A 192 -13.24 -2.16 11.59
CA LEU A 192 -12.30 -3.02 12.29
C LEU A 192 -11.24 -3.52 11.31
N ILE A 193 -9.97 -3.17 11.54
CA ILE A 193 -8.85 -3.64 10.74
C ILE A 193 -8.23 -4.88 11.37
N CYS A 194 -8.21 -5.96 10.60
CA CYS A 194 -7.51 -7.19 10.96
C CYS A 194 -6.15 -7.22 10.23
N LEU A 195 -5.07 -7.03 10.97
CA LEU A 195 -3.71 -7.18 10.45
C LEU A 195 -3.29 -8.64 10.51
N VAL A 196 -2.85 -9.17 9.37
CA VAL A 196 -2.37 -10.55 9.22
C VAL A 196 -0.96 -10.54 8.63
N GLU A 197 0.00 -11.08 9.34
CA GLU A 197 1.31 -11.37 8.75
C GLU A 197 1.22 -12.65 7.92
N ASP A 198 1.64 -12.56 6.65
CA ASP A 198 1.70 -13.72 5.77
C ASP A 198 2.96 -14.53 6.07
N GLU A 199 2.85 -15.46 7.00
CA GLU A 199 3.87 -16.47 7.24
C GLU A 199 3.70 -17.59 6.21
N GLN A 200 4.75 -17.90 5.47
CA GLN A 200 4.81 -19.12 4.69
C GLN A 200 4.77 -20.33 5.63
N ARG A 201 3.61 -20.95 5.77
CA ARG A 201 3.57 -22.30 6.31
C ARG A 201 4.26 -23.23 5.31
N ARG A 202 5.41 -23.80 5.68
CA ARG A 202 5.99 -24.91 4.92
C ARG A 202 4.87 -25.92 4.70
N LYS A 203 4.62 -26.27 3.43
CA LYS A 203 3.88 -27.51 3.15
C LYS A 203 4.69 -28.62 3.79
N CYS A 204 4.15 -29.23 4.85
CA CYS A 204 4.62 -30.52 5.36
C CYS A 204 4.31 -31.58 4.34
#